data_262aa468bd407403d093532d58be6895
#
_entry.id   262aa468bd407403d093532d58be6895
#
_cell.length_a   1.000
_cell.length_b   1.000
_cell.length_c   1.000
_cell.angle_alpha   90.00
_cell.angle_beta   90.00
_cell.angle_gamma   90.00
#
_symmetry.space_group_name_H-M   'P 1'
#
loop_
_entity.id
_entity.type
_entity.pdbx_description
1 polymer ?
#
loop_
_entity_poly.entity_id
_entity_poly.type
_entity_poly.pdbx_seq_one_letter_code
_entity_poly.pdbx_strand_id
1 'polypeptide(L)'
;MSQSDIINSRQIQWFPGHMTKTLRLMEKEIRNVDCVLQILDARIPLSSLNPEIERITAGQPHLSALNKSDLADPEITKQWLAYFKSAGAGCIAMDSKQRGRATATKGLIEKELSALMERRRSRGMVGAAIRVMIVGIPNVGKSTFINSFAGTTRGKQWISVDSFDLMDMPGVLWKKFDSLETASNLAFIGSIRDDILDIEELACGLLSSVRGIYPQQLLARYKLDAEALTLPPYDLLQAIGAKRGMLISGGEVDTERTAKM
;
A
#
# COMPACT_ATOMS: atom_id res chain seq x y z
N MET A 1 -18.55 -1.39 -23.67
CA MET A 1 -18.25 -0.23 -22.81
C MET A 1 -16.79 -0.33 -22.43
N SER A 2 -15.98 0.67 -22.77
CA SER A 2 -14.55 0.64 -22.46
C SER A 2 -14.36 0.81 -20.95
N GLN A 3 -13.25 0.30 -20.41
CA GLN A 3 -12.85 0.45 -18.99
C GLN A 3 -12.78 1.92 -18.51
N SER A 4 -12.93 2.88 -19.42
CA SER A 4 -12.84 4.32 -19.17
C SER A 4 -14.06 4.95 -18.47
N ASP A 5 -15.19 4.24 -18.34
CA ASP A 5 -16.44 4.84 -17.86
C ASP A 5 -16.78 4.49 -16.40
N ILE A 6 -15.99 3.62 -15.75
CA ILE A 6 -16.37 3.00 -14.49
C ILE A 6 -16.12 3.91 -13.27
N ILE A 7 -15.22 4.87 -13.33
CA ILE A 7 -14.98 5.82 -12.22
C ILE A 7 -14.73 7.21 -12.82
N ASN A 8 -15.62 8.14 -12.56
CA ASN A 8 -15.44 9.50 -13.00
C ASN A 8 -14.29 10.16 -12.21
N SER A 9 -13.16 10.42 -12.88
CA SER A 9 -11.93 10.97 -12.27
C SER A 9 -12.15 12.28 -11.48
N ARG A 10 -13.28 12.98 -11.72
CA ARG A 10 -13.69 14.17 -10.98
C ARG A 10 -14.23 13.85 -9.58
N GLN A 11 -14.68 12.61 -9.32
CA GLN A 11 -15.21 12.19 -8.03
C GLN A 11 -14.11 11.75 -7.05
N ILE A 12 -12.92 11.33 -7.53
CA ILE A 12 -11.84 10.84 -6.67
C ILE A 12 -10.78 11.93 -6.41
N GLN A 13 -11.16 13.18 -6.27
CA GLN A 13 -10.24 14.23 -5.80
C GLN A 13 -10.37 14.41 -4.28
N TRP A 14 -9.92 13.41 -3.53
CA TRP A 14 -9.94 13.47 -2.08
C TRP A 14 -8.55 13.78 -1.52
N PHE A 15 -8.35 15.03 -1.11
CA PHE A 15 -7.12 15.48 -0.47
C PHE A 15 -7.43 16.30 0.79
N PRO A 16 -7.65 15.66 1.93
CA PRO A 16 -7.96 16.34 3.18
C PRO A 16 -6.84 17.25 3.65
N GLY A 17 -7.18 18.33 4.35
CA GLY A 17 -6.21 19.32 4.85
C GLY A 17 -5.11 18.76 5.77
N HIS A 18 -5.37 17.64 6.45
CA HIS A 18 -4.34 16.97 7.26
C HIS A 18 -3.20 16.40 6.41
N MET A 19 -3.46 15.98 5.16
CA MET A 19 -2.41 15.49 4.25
C MET A 19 -1.43 16.61 3.85
N THR A 20 -1.94 17.83 3.64
CA THR A 20 -1.06 19.01 3.43
C THR A 20 -0.16 19.26 4.64
N LYS A 21 -0.70 19.13 5.87
CA LYS A 21 0.11 19.27 7.09
C LYS A 21 1.18 18.19 7.18
N THR A 22 0.85 16.96 6.81
CA THR A 22 1.82 15.85 6.81
C THR A 22 2.94 16.08 5.80
N LEU A 23 2.64 16.51 4.57
CA LEU A 23 3.69 16.83 3.58
C LEU A 23 4.62 17.94 4.08
N ARG A 24 4.08 19.00 4.67
CA ARG A 24 4.90 20.06 5.30
C ARG A 24 5.75 19.54 6.46
N LEU A 25 5.25 18.61 7.25
CA LEU A 25 6.01 17.96 8.31
C LEU A 25 7.15 17.13 7.72
N MET A 26 6.92 16.37 6.63
CA MET A 26 7.98 15.64 5.92
C MET A 26 9.06 16.60 5.41
N GLU A 27 8.69 17.70 4.76
CA GLU A 27 9.63 18.71 4.26
C GLU A 27 10.51 19.30 5.38
N LYS A 28 9.94 19.48 6.57
CA LYS A 28 10.66 19.98 7.74
C LYS A 28 11.63 18.93 8.30
N GLU A 29 11.18 17.69 8.44
CA GLU A 29 11.90 16.63 9.14
C GLU A 29 12.86 15.85 8.26
N ILE A 30 12.76 15.94 6.93
CA ILE A 30 13.60 15.16 6.00
C ILE A 30 15.11 15.38 6.20
N ARG A 31 15.51 16.56 6.67
CA ARG A 31 16.92 16.88 6.96
C ARG A 31 17.43 16.22 8.24
N ASN A 32 16.54 15.74 9.08
CA ASN A 32 16.84 15.14 10.38
C ASN A 32 16.93 13.62 10.32
N VAL A 33 16.74 13.00 9.14
CA VAL A 33 16.76 11.55 8.96
C VAL A 33 17.91 11.10 8.07
N ASP A 34 18.33 9.86 8.24
CA ASP A 34 19.44 9.27 7.50
C ASP A 34 18.97 8.53 6.25
N CYS A 35 17.75 8.03 6.27
CA CYS A 35 17.10 7.43 5.11
C CYS A 35 15.57 7.47 5.24
N VAL A 36 14.93 7.19 4.12
CA VAL A 36 13.48 7.03 4.00
C VAL A 36 13.17 5.58 3.67
N LEU A 37 12.24 4.99 4.41
CA LEU A 37 11.64 3.69 4.07
C LEU A 37 10.20 3.91 3.64
N GLN A 38 9.95 3.73 2.35
CA GLN A 38 8.61 3.82 1.78
C GLN A 38 7.93 2.47 1.79
N ILE A 39 6.82 2.39 2.51
CA ILE A 39 5.98 1.19 2.53
C ILE A 39 4.98 1.29 1.37
N LEU A 40 5.07 0.32 0.46
CA LEU A 40 4.21 0.17 -0.70
C LEU A 40 3.29 -1.05 -0.52
N ASP A 41 2.17 -1.09 -1.23
CA ASP A 41 1.32 -2.27 -1.26
C ASP A 41 1.77 -3.21 -2.39
N ALA A 42 2.15 -4.43 -2.06
CA ALA A 42 2.67 -5.41 -3.02
C ALA A 42 1.68 -5.78 -4.13
N ARG A 43 0.37 -5.57 -3.93
CA ARG A 43 -0.66 -5.83 -4.93
C ARG A 43 -0.70 -4.77 -6.03
N ILE A 44 -0.25 -3.54 -5.72
CA ILE A 44 -0.30 -2.38 -6.62
C ILE A 44 0.97 -1.50 -6.45
N PRO A 45 2.19 -2.03 -6.66
CA PRO A 45 3.43 -1.33 -6.30
C PRO A 45 3.54 0.07 -6.88
N LEU A 46 3.32 0.25 -8.20
CA LEU A 46 3.40 1.56 -8.86
C LEU A 46 2.29 2.51 -8.40
N SER A 47 1.04 2.05 -8.33
CA SER A 47 -0.07 2.89 -7.89
C SER A 47 0.06 3.31 -6.42
N SER A 48 0.86 2.61 -5.61
CA SER A 48 1.15 2.98 -4.23
C SER A 48 2.38 3.90 -4.06
N LEU A 49 3.15 4.15 -5.13
CA LEU A 49 4.18 5.19 -5.17
C LEU A 49 3.51 6.57 -5.20
N ASN A 50 3.85 7.39 -4.21
CA ASN A 50 3.32 8.75 -4.13
C ASN A 50 4.35 9.75 -4.67
N PRO A 51 4.10 10.44 -5.80
CA PRO A 51 5.05 11.34 -6.42
C PRO A 51 5.44 12.53 -5.53
N GLU A 52 4.56 12.98 -4.63
CA GLU A 52 4.90 14.04 -3.67
C GLU A 52 5.89 13.56 -2.60
N ILE A 53 5.75 12.31 -2.15
CA ILE A 53 6.73 11.70 -1.25
C ILE A 53 8.07 11.57 -1.97
N GLU A 54 8.09 11.04 -3.19
CA GLU A 54 9.30 10.92 -4.02
C GLU A 54 10.01 12.28 -4.17
N ARG A 55 9.26 13.32 -4.51
CA ARG A 55 9.78 14.68 -4.66
C ARG A 55 10.41 15.20 -3.37
N ILE A 56 9.74 15.05 -2.23
CA ILE A 56 10.21 15.54 -0.94
C ILE A 56 11.46 14.79 -0.47
N THR A 57 11.53 13.50 -0.77
CA THR A 57 12.57 12.59 -0.25
C THR A 57 13.75 12.36 -1.20
N ALA A 58 13.73 12.95 -2.40
CA ALA A 58 14.70 12.72 -3.47
C ALA A 58 16.18 12.95 -3.08
N GLY A 59 16.45 13.73 -2.04
CA GLY A 59 17.81 14.00 -1.55
C GLY A 59 18.34 13.02 -0.49
N GLN A 60 17.55 12.03 -0.08
CA GLN A 60 17.90 11.06 0.96
C GLN A 60 18.01 9.64 0.37
N PRO A 61 18.85 8.77 0.98
CA PRO A 61 18.81 7.35 0.71
C PRO A 61 17.37 6.82 0.83
N HIS A 62 16.86 6.18 -0.22
CA HIS A 62 15.48 5.75 -0.34
C HIS A 62 15.39 4.24 -0.48
N LEU A 63 14.62 3.61 0.39
CA LEU A 63 14.36 2.19 0.42
C LEU A 63 12.86 1.93 0.27
N SER A 64 12.51 0.84 -0.39
CA SER A 64 11.11 0.43 -0.56
C SER A 64 10.82 -0.92 0.10
N ALA A 65 9.65 -1.06 0.69
CA ALA A 65 9.16 -2.33 1.18
C ALA A 65 7.78 -2.63 0.59
N LEU A 66 7.69 -3.70 -0.20
CA LEU A 66 6.43 -4.20 -0.75
C LEU A 66 5.72 -5.00 0.33
N ASN A 67 4.87 -4.32 1.10
CA ASN A 67 4.13 -4.92 2.20
C ASN A 67 2.88 -5.65 1.71
N LYS A 68 2.32 -6.54 2.55
CA LYS A 68 1.21 -7.44 2.21
C LYS A 68 1.54 -8.38 1.04
N SER A 69 2.78 -8.80 0.95
CA SER A 69 3.23 -9.73 -0.10
C SER A 69 2.56 -11.11 -0.01
N ASP A 70 1.98 -11.44 1.15
CA ASP A 70 1.10 -12.60 1.37
C ASP A 70 -0.22 -12.53 0.58
N LEU A 71 -0.65 -11.33 0.18
CA LEU A 71 -1.86 -11.06 -0.59
C LEU A 71 -1.59 -10.79 -2.08
N ALA A 72 -0.33 -10.79 -2.50
CA ALA A 72 0.08 -10.52 -3.87
C ALA A 72 0.55 -11.80 -4.56
N ASP A 73 0.52 -11.80 -5.90
CA ASP A 73 1.09 -12.87 -6.68
C ASP A 73 2.62 -12.95 -6.46
N PRO A 74 3.15 -14.10 -6.02
CA PRO A 74 4.57 -14.23 -5.70
C PRO A 74 5.49 -14.07 -6.91
N GLU A 75 5.07 -14.52 -8.10
CA GLU A 75 5.88 -14.39 -9.31
C GLU A 75 5.92 -12.96 -9.83
N ILE A 76 4.79 -12.27 -9.77
CA ILE A 76 4.72 -10.83 -10.09
C ILE A 76 5.50 -10.01 -9.05
N THR A 77 5.42 -10.39 -7.77
CA THR A 77 6.19 -9.73 -6.70
C THR A 77 7.71 -9.85 -6.95
N LYS A 78 8.21 -11.00 -7.42
CA LYS A 78 9.62 -11.17 -7.80
C LYS A 78 10.04 -10.25 -8.95
N GLN A 79 9.16 -10.08 -9.96
CA GLN A 79 9.41 -9.15 -11.06
C GLN A 79 9.50 -7.71 -10.58
N TRP A 80 8.63 -7.30 -9.65
CA TRP A 80 8.69 -5.98 -9.04
C TRP A 80 9.98 -5.75 -8.24
N LEU A 81 10.41 -6.73 -7.45
CA LEU A 81 11.70 -6.65 -6.75
C LEU A 81 12.88 -6.48 -7.72
N ALA A 82 12.87 -7.21 -8.86
CA ALA A 82 13.88 -7.06 -9.89
C ALA A 82 13.84 -5.67 -10.55
N TYR A 83 12.65 -5.15 -10.81
CA TYR A 83 12.46 -3.80 -11.34
C TYR A 83 13.04 -2.73 -10.42
N PHE A 84 12.67 -2.71 -9.13
CA PHE A 84 13.22 -1.75 -8.17
C PHE A 84 14.75 -1.86 -8.05
N LYS A 85 15.28 -3.07 -8.04
CA LYS A 85 16.72 -3.30 -8.01
C LYS A 85 17.42 -2.76 -9.26
N SER A 86 16.84 -2.94 -10.44
CA SER A 86 17.40 -2.41 -11.69
C SER A 86 17.38 -0.87 -11.74
N ALA A 87 16.42 -0.26 -11.05
CA ALA A 87 16.37 1.19 -10.86
C ALA A 87 17.33 1.71 -9.77
N GLY A 88 18.16 0.84 -9.18
CA GLY A 88 19.13 1.21 -8.13
C GLY A 88 18.50 1.40 -6.75
N ALA A 89 17.23 1.04 -6.55
CA ALA A 89 16.56 1.17 -5.27
C ALA A 89 16.64 -0.11 -4.44
N GLY A 90 17.03 -0.01 -3.17
CA GLY A 90 16.91 -1.10 -2.22
C GLY A 90 15.42 -1.44 -2.00
N CYS A 91 15.03 -2.69 -2.26
CA CYS A 91 13.65 -3.12 -2.12
C CYS A 91 13.54 -4.53 -1.54
N ILE A 92 12.56 -4.74 -0.66
CA ILE A 92 12.21 -6.06 -0.11
C ILE A 92 10.70 -6.29 -0.21
N ALA A 93 10.30 -7.57 -0.31
CA ALA A 93 8.92 -7.98 -0.10
C ALA A 93 8.73 -8.43 1.36
N MET A 94 7.60 -8.05 1.97
CA MET A 94 7.33 -8.36 3.35
C MET A 94 5.83 -8.53 3.63
N ASP A 95 5.54 -9.30 4.67
CA ASP A 95 4.26 -9.29 5.37
C ASP A 95 4.51 -8.77 6.79
N SER A 96 4.04 -7.57 7.08
CA SER A 96 4.22 -6.91 8.39
C SER A 96 3.56 -7.65 9.56
N LYS A 97 2.67 -8.60 9.30
CA LYS A 97 2.03 -9.44 10.31
C LYS A 97 2.92 -10.61 10.75
N GLN A 98 3.87 -11.02 9.92
CA GLN A 98 4.78 -12.12 10.25
C GLN A 98 5.89 -11.67 11.20
N ARG A 99 6.05 -12.40 12.31
CA ARG A 99 7.16 -12.19 13.23
C ARG A 99 8.51 -12.46 12.53
N GLY A 100 9.55 -11.68 12.86
CA GLY A 100 10.90 -11.87 12.31
C GLY A 100 11.20 -11.12 11.00
N ARG A 101 10.20 -10.58 10.30
CA ARG A 101 10.43 -9.79 9.07
C ARG A 101 11.13 -8.45 9.32
N ALA A 102 11.02 -7.92 10.53
CA ALA A 102 11.77 -6.74 10.97
C ALA A 102 13.29 -6.90 10.78
N THR A 103 13.84 -8.10 11.04
CA THR A 103 15.27 -8.40 10.87
C THR A 103 15.74 -8.23 9.43
N ALA A 104 14.96 -8.68 8.45
CA ALA A 104 15.30 -8.52 7.02
C ALA A 104 15.33 -7.04 6.62
N THR A 105 14.37 -6.25 7.13
CA THR A 105 14.33 -4.79 6.88
C THR A 105 15.49 -4.08 7.57
N LYS A 106 15.83 -4.43 8.80
CA LYS A 106 17.02 -3.92 9.50
C LYS A 106 18.28 -4.18 8.68
N GLY A 107 18.49 -5.42 8.23
CA GLY A 107 19.64 -5.79 7.40
C GLY A 107 19.70 -5.03 6.07
N LEU A 108 18.55 -4.75 5.43
CA LEU A 108 18.52 -3.92 4.23
C LEU A 108 18.98 -2.48 4.54
N ILE A 109 18.43 -1.86 5.58
CA ILE A 109 18.77 -0.49 5.99
C ILE A 109 20.28 -0.41 6.31
N GLU A 110 20.79 -1.33 7.10
CA GLU A 110 22.21 -1.40 7.47
C GLU A 110 23.13 -1.55 6.25
N LYS A 111 22.76 -2.39 5.30
CA LYS A 111 23.49 -2.60 4.05
C LYS A 111 23.55 -1.31 3.22
N GLU A 112 22.40 -0.67 3.00
CA GLU A 112 22.31 0.55 2.18
C GLU A 112 22.99 1.76 2.83
N LEU A 113 23.02 1.79 4.17
CA LEU A 113 23.67 2.85 4.93
C LEU A 113 25.06 2.50 5.42
N SER A 114 25.65 1.39 4.96
CA SER A 114 26.97 0.91 5.43
C SER A 114 28.07 1.97 5.34
N ALA A 115 28.15 2.70 4.23
CA ALA A 115 29.11 3.79 4.05
C ALA A 115 28.91 4.96 5.01
N LEU A 116 27.65 5.29 5.35
CA LEU A 116 27.33 6.31 6.35
C LEU A 116 27.75 5.83 7.75
N MET A 117 27.43 4.60 8.09
CA MET A 117 27.79 4.01 9.39
C MET A 117 29.30 3.97 9.59
N GLU A 118 30.05 3.56 8.57
CA GLU A 118 31.52 3.54 8.62
C GLU A 118 32.10 4.95 8.79
N ARG A 119 31.57 5.95 8.06
CA ARG A 119 31.99 7.36 8.21
C ARG A 119 31.69 7.91 9.60
N ARG A 120 30.58 7.53 10.22
CA ARG A 120 30.26 7.90 11.60
C ARG A 120 31.23 7.24 12.60
N ARG A 121 31.49 5.95 12.41
CA ARG A 121 32.42 5.21 13.25
C ARG A 121 33.82 5.79 13.21
N SER A 122 34.33 6.14 12.01
CA SER A 122 35.64 6.77 11.84
C SER A 122 35.76 8.15 12.49
N ARG A 123 34.62 8.85 12.72
CA ARG A 123 34.55 10.13 13.42
C ARG A 123 34.28 9.99 14.92
N GLY A 124 34.35 8.77 15.49
CA GLY A 124 34.10 8.51 16.90
C GLY A 124 32.63 8.53 17.33
N MET A 125 31.68 8.61 16.37
CA MET A 125 30.26 8.57 16.65
C MET A 125 29.78 7.11 16.77
N VAL A 126 30.28 6.42 17.80
CA VAL A 126 29.89 5.02 18.05
C VAL A 126 28.53 4.97 18.75
N GLY A 127 27.61 4.15 18.25
CA GLY A 127 26.30 3.95 18.86
C GLY A 127 25.23 5.00 18.51
N ALA A 128 25.51 5.93 17.58
CA ALA A 128 24.48 6.86 17.07
C ALA A 128 23.38 6.07 16.34
N ALA A 129 22.13 6.22 16.77
CA ALA A 129 20.99 5.56 16.13
C ALA A 129 20.80 6.03 14.68
N ILE A 130 20.41 5.12 13.83
CA ILE A 130 20.00 5.40 12.43
C ILE A 130 18.58 5.93 12.44
N ARG A 131 18.39 7.13 11.94
CA ARG A 131 17.09 7.80 11.85
C ARG A 131 16.39 7.46 10.54
N VAL A 132 15.26 6.78 10.63
CA VAL A 132 14.49 6.30 9.46
C VAL A 132 13.12 6.95 9.46
N MET A 133 12.78 7.67 8.39
CA MET A 133 11.43 8.17 8.17
C MET A 133 10.60 7.10 7.46
N ILE A 134 9.51 6.67 8.08
CA ILE A 134 8.57 5.70 7.51
C ILE A 134 7.45 6.45 6.79
N VAL A 135 7.34 6.28 5.49
CA VAL A 135 6.38 6.98 4.64
C VAL A 135 5.53 6.00 3.82
N GLY A 136 4.48 6.49 3.19
CA GLY A 136 3.62 5.73 2.28
C GLY A 136 2.18 6.21 2.34
N ILE A 137 1.36 5.70 1.44
CA ILE A 137 -0.06 6.03 1.34
C ILE A 137 -0.86 5.45 2.53
N PRO A 138 -2.12 5.86 2.74
CA PRO A 138 -2.98 5.26 3.76
C PRO A 138 -3.15 3.74 3.54
N ASN A 139 -3.37 3.01 4.62
CA ASN A 139 -3.70 1.57 4.64
C ASN A 139 -2.68 0.60 4.05
N VAL A 140 -1.47 1.01 3.69
CA VAL A 140 -0.38 0.10 3.26
C VAL A 140 0.26 -0.69 4.41
N GLY A 141 -0.10 -0.39 5.66
CA GLY A 141 0.36 -1.14 6.83
C GLY A 141 1.58 -0.54 7.53
N LYS A 142 1.84 0.78 7.43
CA LYS A 142 2.94 1.48 8.13
C LYS A 142 2.94 1.22 9.63
N SER A 143 1.83 1.47 10.30
CA SER A 143 1.72 1.27 11.75
C SER A 143 1.87 -0.21 12.14
N THR A 144 1.37 -1.14 11.32
CA THR A 144 1.59 -2.58 11.53
C THR A 144 3.08 -2.93 11.41
N PHE A 145 3.77 -2.38 10.42
CA PHE A 145 5.21 -2.54 10.25
C PHE A 145 5.97 -2.00 11.47
N ILE A 146 5.69 -0.77 11.88
CA ILE A 146 6.36 -0.12 13.02
C ILE A 146 6.14 -0.93 14.30
N ASN A 147 4.91 -1.39 14.56
CA ASN A 147 4.61 -2.22 15.72
C ASN A 147 5.34 -3.57 15.68
N SER A 148 5.43 -4.21 14.52
CA SER A 148 6.20 -5.44 14.32
C SER A 148 7.71 -5.22 14.48
N PHE A 149 8.20 -4.08 14.02
CA PHE A 149 9.62 -3.69 14.12
C PHE A 149 10.01 -3.34 15.55
N ALA A 150 9.15 -2.63 16.27
CA ALA A 150 9.39 -2.13 17.63
C ALA A 150 9.00 -3.13 18.73
N GLY A 151 8.23 -4.17 18.41
CA GLY A 151 7.70 -5.11 19.41
C GLY A 151 6.68 -4.52 20.39
N THR A 152 6.28 -3.25 20.23
CA THR A 152 5.33 -2.57 21.13
C THR A 152 4.52 -1.51 20.37
N THR A 153 3.25 -1.35 20.77
CA THR A 153 2.36 -0.30 20.28
C THR A 153 2.62 1.01 21.04
N ARG A 154 3.11 2.07 20.39
CA ARG A 154 3.27 3.39 21.04
C ARG A 154 2.98 4.52 20.08
N GLY A 155 2.15 5.47 20.54
CA GLY A 155 1.75 6.69 19.80
C GLY A 155 2.77 7.84 19.91
N LYS A 156 4.07 7.56 19.71
CA LYS A 156 5.11 8.61 19.68
C LYS A 156 5.56 8.85 18.24
N GLN A 157 5.87 10.10 17.90
CA GLN A 157 6.41 10.50 16.60
C GLN A 157 7.76 9.80 16.30
N TRP A 158 8.60 9.58 17.32
CA TRP A 158 9.86 8.84 17.24
C TRP A 158 9.79 7.59 18.10
N ILE A 159 10.19 6.47 17.54
CA ILE A 159 10.21 5.15 18.19
C ILE A 159 11.63 4.60 18.08
N SER A 160 12.32 4.51 19.22
CA SER A 160 13.68 3.95 19.30
C SER A 160 13.62 2.44 19.47
N VAL A 161 14.33 1.71 18.62
CA VAL A 161 14.44 0.25 18.63
C VAL A 161 15.84 -0.16 18.24
N ASP A 162 16.56 -0.81 19.15
CA ASP A 162 17.97 -1.18 18.96
C ASP A 162 18.82 0.04 18.51
N SER A 163 19.41 -0.06 17.32
CA SER A 163 20.21 0.98 16.68
C SER A 163 19.42 1.92 15.77
N PHE A 164 18.08 1.89 15.83
CA PHE A 164 17.21 2.68 14.96
C PHE A 164 16.29 3.62 15.72
N ASP A 165 16.12 4.82 15.19
CA ASP A 165 15.05 5.74 15.54
C ASP A 165 14.09 5.84 14.36
N LEU A 166 12.87 5.32 14.51
CA LEU A 166 11.85 5.34 13.47
C LEU A 166 10.93 6.54 13.66
N MET A 167 10.68 7.29 12.60
CA MET A 167 9.67 8.34 12.56
C MET A 167 8.46 7.86 11.78
N ASP A 168 7.31 7.72 12.47
CA ASP A 168 6.05 7.37 11.82
C ASP A 168 5.40 8.61 11.20
N MET A 169 5.23 8.57 9.88
CA MET A 169 4.52 9.61 9.15
C MET A 169 3.09 9.16 8.81
N PRO A 170 2.07 9.99 9.06
CA PRO A 170 0.72 9.69 8.62
C PRO A 170 0.68 9.40 7.12
N GLY A 171 -0.24 8.51 6.69
CA GLY A 171 -0.40 8.20 5.28
C GLY A 171 -0.90 9.40 4.48
N VAL A 172 -0.30 9.63 3.32
CA VAL A 172 -0.70 10.71 2.42
C VAL A 172 -0.90 10.21 1.01
N LEU A 173 -1.95 10.73 0.36
CA LEU A 173 -2.14 10.66 -1.07
C LEU A 173 -1.64 11.97 -1.71
N TRP A 174 -1.82 12.13 -3.01
CA TRP A 174 -1.54 13.37 -3.74
C TRP A 174 -2.82 13.93 -4.36
N LYS A 175 -2.81 15.20 -4.71
CA LYS A 175 -4.02 15.96 -5.06
C LYS A 175 -4.68 15.50 -6.35
N LYS A 176 -3.91 15.03 -7.33
CA LYS A 176 -4.40 14.64 -8.64
C LYS A 176 -3.72 13.35 -9.06
N PHE A 177 -4.51 12.30 -9.25
CA PHE A 177 -4.00 11.03 -9.73
C PHE A 177 -3.68 11.11 -11.23
N ASP A 178 -2.58 10.46 -11.62
CA ASP A 178 -2.06 10.51 -13.00
C ASP A 178 -2.94 9.74 -13.98
N SER A 179 -3.65 8.73 -13.49
CA SER A 179 -4.55 7.91 -14.29
C SER A 179 -5.76 7.44 -13.47
N LEU A 180 -6.82 7.09 -14.18
CA LEU A 180 -8.00 6.46 -13.60
C LEU A 180 -7.67 5.09 -13.00
N GLU A 181 -6.76 4.35 -13.63
CA GLU A 181 -6.26 3.08 -13.12
C GLU A 181 -5.61 3.22 -11.74
N THR A 182 -4.74 4.21 -11.55
CA THR A 182 -4.12 4.51 -10.25
C THR A 182 -5.18 4.82 -9.21
N ALA A 183 -6.15 5.67 -9.54
CA ALA A 183 -7.25 6.01 -8.64
C ALA A 183 -8.08 4.79 -8.23
N SER A 184 -8.44 3.93 -9.21
CA SER A 184 -9.17 2.69 -8.97
C SER A 184 -8.40 1.72 -8.09
N ASN A 185 -7.11 1.50 -8.38
CA ASN A 185 -6.25 0.63 -7.60
C ASN A 185 -6.13 1.10 -6.13
N LEU A 186 -6.01 2.41 -5.90
CA LEU A 186 -5.98 3.00 -4.56
C LEU A 186 -7.32 2.81 -3.82
N ALA A 187 -8.44 2.93 -4.54
CA ALA A 187 -9.76 2.68 -3.98
C ALA A 187 -9.95 1.19 -3.63
N PHE A 188 -9.56 0.26 -4.51
CA PHE A 188 -9.66 -1.19 -4.28
C PHE A 188 -8.93 -1.67 -3.03
N ILE A 189 -7.81 -1.05 -2.65
CA ILE A 189 -7.08 -1.40 -1.44
C ILE A 189 -7.50 -0.59 -0.20
N GLY A 190 -8.54 0.25 -0.33
CA GLY A 190 -9.07 1.08 0.76
C GLY A 190 -8.16 2.23 1.18
N SER A 191 -7.27 2.72 0.29
CA SER A 191 -6.46 3.93 0.56
C SER A 191 -7.26 5.21 0.44
N ILE A 192 -8.38 5.17 -0.27
CA ILE A 192 -9.40 6.20 -0.37
C ILE A 192 -10.58 5.77 0.49
N ARG A 193 -11.24 6.72 1.14
CA ARG A 193 -12.36 6.42 2.05
C ARG A 193 -13.61 6.00 1.27
N ASP A 194 -14.32 5.00 1.79
CA ASP A 194 -15.50 4.42 1.15
C ASP A 194 -16.69 5.41 1.09
N ASP A 195 -16.77 6.36 2.03
CA ASP A 195 -17.86 7.33 2.14
C ASP A 195 -17.93 8.35 0.97
N ILE A 196 -16.92 8.38 0.13
CA ILE A 196 -16.85 9.23 -1.07
C ILE A 196 -16.94 8.43 -2.37
N LEU A 197 -17.12 7.12 -2.30
CA LEU A 197 -17.09 6.20 -3.44
C LEU A 197 -18.46 5.56 -3.60
N ASP A 198 -18.87 5.31 -4.85
CA ASP A 198 -19.91 4.34 -5.14
C ASP A 198 -19.32 2.95 -4.98
N ILE A 199 -19.73 2.27 -3.89
CA ILE A 199 -19.11 0.99 -3.50
C ILE A 199 -19.50 -0.15 -4.43
N GLU A 200 -20.70 -0.11 -5.03
CA GLU A 200 -21.15 -1.12 -5.99
C GLU A 200 -20.41 -0.97 -7.32
N GLU A 201 -20.27 0.27 -7.80
CA GLU A 201 -19.49 0.59 -9.00
C GLU A 201 -18.02 0.17 -8.81
N LEU A 202 -17.44 0.47 -7.65
CA LEU A 202 -16.08 0.08 -7.29
C LEU A 202 -15.91 -1.45 -7.28
N ALA A 203 -16.86 -2.19 -6.69
CA ALA A 203 -16.84 -3.65 -6.68
C ALA A 203 -16.95 -4.23 -8.09
N CYS A 204 -17.82 -3.68 -8.94
CA CYS A 204 -17.94 -4.08 -10.34
C CYS A 204 -16.63 -3.85 -11.12
N GLY A 205 -15.94 -2.72 -10.87
CA GLY A 205 -14.63 -2.44 -11.45
C GLY A 205 -13.55 -3.43 -11.00
N LEU A 206 -13.52 -3.74 -9.69
CA LEU A 206 -12.61 -4.75 -9.14
C LEU A 206 -12.88 -6.14 -9.74
N LEU A 207 -14.13 -6.58 -9.80
CA LEU A 207 -14.52 -7.86 -10.38
C LEU A 207 -14.11 -7.97 -11.86
N SER A 208 -14.26 -6.88 -12.63
CA SER A 208 -13.81 -6.82 -14.02
C SER A 208 -12.30 -7.00 -14.14
N SER A 209 -11.53 -6.35 -13.28
CA SER A 209 -10.07 -6.42 -13.27
C SER A 209 -9.58 -7.82 -12.84
N VAL A 210 -10.11 -8.35 -11.73
CA VAL A 210 -9.73 -9.66 -11.20
C VAL A 210 -10.14 -10.79 -12.15
N ARG A 211 -11.31 -10.71 -12.77
CA ARG A 211 -11.77 -11.69 -13.76
C ARG A 211 -10.81 -11.78 -14.96
N GLY A 212 -10.24 -10.65 -15.39
CA GLY A 212 -9.30 -10.64 -16.51
C GLY A 212 -7.94 -11.25 -16.18
N ILE A 213 -7.49 -11.12 -14.92
CA ILE A 213 -6.14 -11.52 -14.50
C ILE A 213 -6.15 -12.87 -13.77
N TYR A 214 -7.12 -13.12 -12.91
CA TYR A 214 -7.20 -14.28 -12.01
C TYR A 214 -8.57 -14.97 -12.05
N PRO A 215 -9.06 -15.43 -13.23
CA PRO A 215 -10.41 -15.99 -13.37
C PRO A 215 -10.62 -17.23 -12.50
N GLN A 216 -9.64 -18.12 -12.42
CA GLN A 216 -9.76 -19.36 -11.64
C GLN A 216 -9.83 -19.11 -10.14
N GLN A 217 -9.05 -18.15 -9.65
CA GLN A 217 -9.06 -17.74 -8.24
C GLN A 217 -10.40 -17.10 -7.87
N LEU A 218 -10.98 -16.30 -8.77
CA LEU A 218 -12.29 -15.69 -8.59
C LEU A 218 -13.38 -16.77 -8.47
N LEU A 219 -13.42 -17.75 -9.38
CA LEU A 219 -14.35 -18.87 -9.34
C LEU A 219 -14.20 -19.68 -8.05
N ALA A 220 -12.98 -20.04 -7.71
CA ALA A 220 -12.69 -20.83 -6.50
C ALA A 220 -13.09 -20.07 -5.22
N ARG A 221 -12.80 -18.77 -5.13
CA ARG A 221 -13.10 -17.93 -3.96
C ARG A 221 -14.59 -17.87 -3.66
N TYR A 222 -15.41 -17.74 -4.69
CA TYR A 222 -16.85 -17.53 -4.55
C TYR A 222 -17.69 -18.77 -4.89
N LYS A 223 -17.04 -19.91 -5.24
CA LYS A 223 -17.67 -21.17 -5.63
C LYS A 223 -18.65 -20.96 -6.80
N LEU A 224 -18.20 -20.24 -7.80
CA LEU A 224 -18.95 -19.94 -9.01
C LEU A 224 -18.62 -20.94 -10.11
N ASP A 225 -19.57 -21.14 -11.02
CA ASP A 225 -19.39 -21.92 -12.23
C ASP A 225 -18.72 -21.07 -13.34
N ALA A 226 -18.12 -21.71 -14.35
CA ALA A 226 -17.36 -21.00 -15.38
C ALA A 226 -18.19 -19.98 -16.17
N GLU A 227 -19.49 -20.23 -16.34
CA GLU A 227 -20.44 -19.32 -16.99
C GLU A 227 -20.50 -17.96 -16.31
N ALA A 228 -20.25 -17.87 -15.01
CA ALA A 228 -20.25 -16.61 -14.28
C ALA A 228 -19.19 -15.61 -14.78
N LEU A 229 -18.12 -16.10 -15.41
CA LEU A 229 -17.09 -15.22 -16.01
C LEU A 229 -17.59 -14.43 -17.23
N THR A 230 -18.70 -14.84 -17.84
CA THR A 230 -19.30 -14.15 -19.00
C THR A 230 -20.34 -13.11 -18.61
N LEU A 231 -20.77 -13.10 -17.34
CA LEU A 231 -21.79 -12.17 -16.85
C LEU A 231 -21.30 -10.71 -16.90
N PRO A 232 -22.21 -9.75 -17.10
CA PRO A 232 -21.93 -8.36 -16.79
C PRO A 232 -21.42 -8.19 -15.36
N PRO A 233 -20.57 -7.20 -15.05
CA PRO A 233 -19.97 -7.05 -13.71
C PRO A 233 -20.97 -6.98 -12.57
N TYR A 234 -22.10 -6.29 -12.77
CA TYR A 234 -23.17 -6.19 -11.78
C TYR A 234 -23.89 -7.53 -11.56
N ASP A 235 -24.17 -8.27 -12.63
CA ASP A 235 -24.78 -9.60 -12.50
C ASP A 235 -23.83 -10.60 -11.83
N LEU A 236 -22.52 -10.46 -12.08
CA LEU A 236 -21.49 -11.22 -11.37
C LEU A 236 -21.48 -10.87 -9.87
N LEU A 237 -21.61 -9.59 -9.51
CA LEU A 237 -21.74 -9.16 -8.11
C LEU A 237 -22.99 -9.78 -7.47
N GLN A 238 -24.12 -9.77 -8.15
CA GLN A 238 -25.35 -10.43 -7.68
C GLN A 238 -25.17 -11.94 -7.50
N ALA A 239 -24.55 -12.62 -8.46
CA ALA A 239 -24.27 -14.06 -8.38
C ALA A 239 -23.39 -14.39 -7.15
N ILE A 240 -22.37 -13.55 -6.86
CA ILE A 240 -21.53 -13.66 -5.68
C ILE A 240 -22.37 -13.48 -4.40
N GLY A 241 -23.21 -12.44 -4.34
CA GLY A 241 -24.08 -12.16 -3.21
C GLY A 241 -25.04 -13.32 -2.91
N ALA A 242 -25.67 -13.87 -3.94
CA ALA A 242 -26.55 -15.04 -3.82
C ALA A 242 -25.80 -16.27 -3.26
N LYS A 243 -24.61 -16.59 -3.80
CA LYS A 243 -23.77 -17.71 -3.32
C LYS A 243 -23.29 -17.52 -1.87
N ARG A 244 -23.16 -16.28 -1.41
CA ARG A 244 -22.76 -15.91 -0.04
C ARG A 244 -23.94 -15.74 0.92
N GLY A 245 -25.17 -15.86 0.44
CA GLY A 245 -26.37 -15.67 1.25
C GLY A 245 -26.56 -14.23 1.71
N MET A 246 -26.03 -13.26 0.96
CA MET A 246 -26.22 -11.82 1.19
C MET A 246 -27.60 -11.41 0.66
N LEU A 247 -28.64 -11.73 1.42
CA LEU A 247 -30.03 -11.49 1.01
C LEU A 247 -30.70 -10.48 1.94
N ILE A 248 -31.59 -9.66 1.39
CA ILE A 248 -32.53 -8.81 2.11
C ILE A 248 -33.89 -9.50 2.25
N SER A 249 -34.81 -8.87 3.00
CA SER A 249 -36.19 -9.34 3.12
C SER A 249 -36.84 -9.40 1.72
N GLY A 250 -37.40 -10.57 1.37
CA GLY A 250 -37.95 -10.81 0.04
C GLY A 250 -37.07 -11.68 -0.86
N GLY A 251 -35.85 -12.02 -0.43
CA GLY A 251 -34.96 -12.94 -1.15
C GLY A 251 -34.11 -12.30 -2.24
N GLU A 252 -34.17 -10.99 -2.38
CA GLU A 252 -33.29 -10.22 -3.26
C GLU A 252 -31.87 -10.12 -2.70
N VAL A 253 -30.87 -9.98 -3.58
CA VAL A 253 -29.47 -9.84 -3.17
C VAL A 253 -29.20 -8.43 -2.62
N ASP A 254 -28.61 -8.36 -1.44
CA ASP A 254 -28.05 -7.13 -0.84
C ASP A 254 -26.73 -6.80 -1.55
N THR A 255 -26.80 -6.05 -2.64
CA THR A 255 -25.66 -5.70 -3.48
C THR A 255 -24.68 -4.78 -2.79
N GLU A 256 -25.17 -3.83 -1.97
CA GLU A 256 -24.30 -2.93 -1.19
C GLU A 256 -23.47 -3.72 -0.16
N ARG A 257 -24.11 -4.62 0.58
CA ARG A 257 -23.39 -5.50 1.53
C ARG A 257 -22.44 -6.44 0.82
N THR A 258 -22.82 -6.95 -0.36
CA THR A 258 -21.97 -7.82 -1.18
C THR A 258 -20.75 -7.06 -1.67
N ALA A 259 -20.91 -5.81 -2.11
CA ALA A 259 -19.83 -4.96 -2.56
C ALA A 259 -18.80 -4.63 -1.46
N LYS A 260 -19.24 -4.51 -0.20
CA LYS A 260 -18.38 -4.27 0.97
C LYS A 260 -17.63 -5.52 1.45
N MET A 261 -17.96 -6.71 0.96
CA MET A 261 -17.34 -7.98 1.34
C MET A 261 -15.95 -8.18 0.74
#